data_27b14409c6d7fc12ed04ad1383746fd8
#
_entry.id   27b14409c6d7fc12ed04ad1383746fd8
#
_cell.length_a   1.000
_cell.length_b   1.000
_cell.length_c   1.000
_cell.angle_alpha   90.00
_cell.angle_beta   90.00
_cell.angle_gamma   90.00
#
_symmetry.space_group_name_H-M   'P 1'
#
loop_
_entity.id
_entity.type
_entity.pdbx_description
1 polymer ?
#
loop_
_entity_poly.entity_id
_entity_poly.type
_entity_poly.pdbx_seq_one_letter_code
_entity_poly.pdbx_strand_id
1 'polypeptide(L)'
;QRLYSQRTTGMVRDIMWPSLISITEQSGMKMTCFVEPQEDYLDGIEPNGSNMEFYLKQMKEQEAEAGLSLQYKAADSLADKLERDADFLKSTGSSYVYGAAFADQAELNEVWELTDSSLLKNVSTVTCGYTEDYPVVSYGTDSITLQCATSDGMNYTYRGDIRMKSIESALGYTNVMLNMQAIYWPERETDRWEIMQKQFASNLLTYWKNFSCFSNTTLSQSDARVRTFLKLDYKYSREDDEITLETSEAESSFILRTHGEEAEEIEGGRFERIEENVYLIYAEDTTVKIQVEAPDLSDYSGKN
;
A
#
# COMPACT_ATOMS: atom_id res chain seq x y z
N GLN A 1 11.83 -2.68 -31.31
CA GLN A 1 12.25 -2.25 -29.95
C GLN A 1 11.83 -0.81 -29.63
N ARG A 2 12.09 0.14 -30.54
CA ARG A 2 11.62 1.53 -30.37
C ARG A 2 10.10 1.70 -30.42
N LEU A 3 9.39 0.80 -31.06
CA LEU A 3 7.92 0.84 -31.13
C LEU A 3 7.26 0.53 -29.76
N TYR A 4 7.90 -0.28 -28.92
CA TYR A 4 7.40 -0.57 -27.58
C TYR A 4 7.78 0.47 -26.54
N SER A 5 8.84 1.25 -26.80
CA SER A 5 9.20 2.38 -25.94
C SER A 5 8.41 3.65 -26.26
N GLN A 6 7.65 3.66 -27.35
CA GLN A 6 6.69 4.71 -27.59
C GLN A 6 5.37 4.30 -26.97
N ARG A 7 4.75 5.18 -26.24
CA ARG A 7 3.43 5.03 -25.61
C ARG A 7 2.38 4.68 -26.65
N THR A 8 2.44 3.46 -27.16
CA THR A 8 1.41 2.99 -28.08
C THR A 8 0.24 2.47 -27.26
N THR A 9 -0.94 2.77 -27.70
CA THR A 9 -2.19 2.21 -27.19
C THR A 9 -2.09 0.70 -26.96
N GLY A 10 -1.45 -0.01 -27.90
CA GLY A 10 -1.23 -1.44 -27.81
C GLY A 10 -0.38 -1.86 -26.60
N MET A 11 0.68 -1.12 -26.26
CA MET A 11 1.51 -1.47 -25.13
C MET A 11 0.74 -1.37 -23.81
N VAL A 12 0.06 -0.26 -23.57
CA VAL A 12 -0.67 -0.02 -22.31
C VAL A 12 -1.93 -0.87 -22.23
N ARG A 13 -2.81 -0.74 -23.23
CA ARG A 13 -4.14 -1.35 -23.19
C ARG A 13 -4.10 -2.87 -23.41
N ASP A 14 -3.29 -3.33 -24.37
CA ASP A 14 -3.38 -4.70 -24.86
C ASP A 14 -2.33 -5.63 -24.22
N ILE A 15 -1.29 -5.08 -23.60
CA ILE A 15 -0.18 -5.85 -23.01
C ILE A 15 -0.05 -5.59 -21.51
N MET A 16 0.22 -4.35 -21.10
CA MET A 16 0.58 -4.06 -19.71
C MET A 16 -0.63 -4.15 -18.78
N TRP A 17 -1.73 -3.52 -19.13
CA TRP A 17 -2.93 -3.48 -18.31
C TRP A 17 -3.51 -4.86 -18.05
N PRO A 18 -3.73 -5.74 -19.05
CA PRO A 18 -4.18 -7.11 -18.82
C PRO A 18 -3.21 -7.93 -17.98
N SER A 19 -1.89 -7.71 -18.14
CA SER A 19 -0.88 -8.40 -17.34
C SER A 19 -0.94 -7.98 -15.87
N LEU A 20 -1.07 -6.68 -15.58
CA LEU A 20 -1.18 -6.16 -14.22
C LEU A 20 -2.45 -6.69 -13.53
N ILE A 21 -3.58 -6.66 -14.23
CA ILE A 21 -4.84 -7.23 -13.72
C ILE A 21 -4.66 -8.71 -13.37
N SER A 22 -4.09 -9.50 -14.28
CA SER A 22 -3.85 -10.92 -14.02
C SER A 22 -2.94 -11.16 -12.81
N ILE A 23 -1.91 -10.34 -12.62
CA ILE A 23 -0.99 -10.44 -11.49
C ILE A 23 -1.71 -10.09 -10.18
N THR A 24 -2.50 -9.03 -10.16
CA THR A 24 -3.26 -8.61 -8.97
C THR A 24 -4.35 -9.62 -8.60
N GLU A 25 -5.08 -10.17 -9.57
CA GLU A 25 -6.06 -11.23 -9.33
C GLU A 25 -5.42 -12.50 -8.75
N GLN A 26 -4.28 -12.92 -9.27
CA GLN A 26 -3.56 -14.11 -8.79
C GLN A 26 -2.96 -13.93 -7.40
N SER A 27 -2.45 -12.74 -7.10
CA SER A 27 -1.83 -12.42 -5.82
C SER A 27 -2.84 -11.98 -4.76
N GLY A 28 -4.04 -11.55 -5.17
CA GLY A 28 -5.03 -10.93 -4.29
C GLY A 28 -4.68 -9.51 -3.88
N MET A 29 -3.63 -8.92 -4.46
CA MET A 29 -3.20 -7.56 -4.13
C MET A 29 -4.15 -6.52 -4.73
N LYS A 30 -4.34 -5.43 -3.99
CA LYS A 30 -5.01 -4.23 -4.49
C LYS A 30 -3.97 -3.26 -5.05
N MET A 31 -4.33 -2.47 -6.03
CA MET A 31 -3.44 -1.47 -6.60
C MET A 31 -4.06 -0.07 -6.58
N THR A 32 -3.20 0.94 -6.42
CA THR A 32 -3.50 2.34 -6.63
C THR A 32 -2.69 2.81 -7.83
N CYS A 33 -3.39 3.29 -8.86
CA CYS A 33 -2.78 3.76 -10.11
C CYS A 33 -2.77 5.29 -10.11
N PHE A 34 -1.59 5.89 -10.13
CA PHE A 34 -1.46 7.35 -10.17
C PHE A 34 -1.57 7.85 -11.60
N VAL A 35 -2.50 8.77 -11.80
CA VAL A 35 -2.82 9.34 -13.11
C VAL A 35 -2.49 10.82 -13.15
N GLU A 36 -2.13 11.30 -14.32
CA GLU A 36 -2.01 12.72 -14.62
C GLU A 36 -3.24 13.13 -15.44
N PRO A 37 -4.08 14.03 -14.94
CA PRO A 37 -5.33 14.39 -15.61
C PRO A 37 -5.16 14.88 -17.04
N GLN A 38 -4.07 15.58 -17.33
CA GLN A 38 -3.81 16.18 -18.64
C GLN A 38 -3.17 15.21 -19.67
N GLU A 39 -2.79 14.01 -19.27
CA GLU A 39 -2.15 13.06 -20.17
C GLU A 39 -3.17 12.37 -21.09
N ASP A 40 -2.77 12.18 -22.34
CA ASP A 40 -3.52 11.33 -23.27
C ASP A 40 -3.07 9.88 -23.15
N TYR A 41 -3.86 9.07 -22.47
CA TYR A 41 -3.53 7.68 -22.18
C TYR A 41 -3.78 6.72 -23.35
N LEU A 42 -4.42 7.14 -24.40
CA LEU A 42 -4.70 6.29 -25.56
C LEU A 42 -3.71 6.45 -26.70
N ASP A 43 -3.45 7.65 -27.14
CA ASP A 43 -2.58 7.89 -28.28
C ASP A 43 -1.38 8.80 -28.01
N GLY A 44 -1.35 9.49 -26.86
CA GLY A 44 -0.24 10.29 -26.40
C GLY A 44 0.04 11.53 -27.22
N ILE A 45 -0.96 12.06 -27.91
CA ILE A 45 -0.84 13.24 -28.76
C ILE A 45 -1.35 14.47 -28.05
N GLU A 46 -2.59 14.43 -27.58
CA GLU A 46 -3.28 15.55 -26.95
C GLU A 46 -4.04 15.09 -25.70
N PRO A 47 -4.05 15.87 -24.63
CA PRO A 47 -4.87 15.58 -23.46
C PRO A 47 -6.35 15.45 -23.82
N ASN A 48 -6.98 14.36 -23.40
CA ASN A 48 -8.35 14.05 -23.76
C ASN A 48 -9.13 13.46 -22.58
N GLY A 49 -10.15 14.20 -22.13
CA GLY A 49 -10.98 13.78 -20.99
C GLY A 49 -11.68 12.44 -21.19
N SER A 50 -12.09 12.12 -22.43
CA SER A 50 -12.74 10.83 -22.72
C SER A 50 -11.77 9.65 -22.57
N ASN A 51 -10.50 9.84 -22.89
CA ASN A 51 -9.47 8.83 -22.73
C ASN A 51 -9.18 8.61 -21.25
N MET A 52 -9.07 9.66 -20.47
CA MET A 52 -8.92 9.57 -19.01
C MET A 52 -10.13 8.85 -18.38
N GLU A 53 -11.35 9.22 -18.73
CA GLU A 53 -12.57 8.58 -18.22
C GLU A 53 -12.62 7.09 -18.55
N PHE A 54 -12.14 6.69 -19.72
CA PHE A 54 -12.04 5.28 -20.10
C PHE A 54 -11.17 4.50 -19.07
N TYR A 55 -9.98 5.00 -18.75
CA TYR A 55 -9.09 4.32 -17.81
C TYR A 55 -9.61 4.38 -16.36
N LEU A 56 -10.19 5.48 -15.93
CA LEU A 56 -10.83 5.59 -14.61
C LEU A 56 -11.95 4.56 -14.46
N LYS A 57 -12.74 4.33 -15.52
CA LYS A 57 -13.76 3.29 -15.55
C LYS A 57 -13.16 1.90 -15.44
N GLN A 58 -12.08 1.61 -16.20
CA GLN A 58 -11.38 0.33 -16.14
C GLN A 58 -10.82 0.05 -14.73
N MET A 59 -10.21 1.05 -14.09
CA MET A 59 -9.71 0.93 -12.72
C MET A 59 -10.84 0.58 -11.75
N LYS A 60 -11.98 1.27 -11.87
CA LYS A 60 -13.15 0.99 -11.03
C LYS A 60 -13.71 -0.41 -11.23
N GLU A 61 -13.78 -0.90 -12.48
CA GLU A 61 -14.24 -2.26 -12.80
C GLU A 61 -13.31 -3.34 -12.21
N GLN A 62 -12.04 -3.02 -12.01
CA GLN A 62 -11.03 -3.90 -11.42
C GLN A 62 -10.80 -3.67 -9.91
N GLU A 63 -11.65 -2.90 -9.27
CA GLU A 63 -11.49 -2.51 -7.85
C GLU A 63 -10.12 -1.86 -7.55
N ALA A 64 -9.46 -1.30 -8.56
CA ALA A 64 -8.27 -0.51 -8.40
C ALA A 64 -8.63 0.95 -8.06
N GLU A 65 -7.79 1.59 -7.27
CA GLU A 65 -7.92 3.00 -6.95
C GLU A 65 -7.21 3.85 -8.01
N ALA A 66 -7.82 4.94 -8.43
CA ALA A 66 -7.12 5.99 -9.16
C ALA A 66 -6.64 7.05 -8.17
N GLY A 67 -5.32 7.23 -8.08
CA GLY A 67 -4.66 8.29 -7.34
C GLY A 67 -4.20 9.42 -8.27
N LEU A 68 -3.87 10.56 -7.70
CA LEU A 68 -3.34 11.72 -8.42
C LEU A 68 -1.81 11.68 -8.47
N SER A 69 -1.21 11.77 -9.66
CA SER A 69 0.23 12.02 -9.79
C SER A 69 0.52 13.50 -9.59
N LEU A 70 1.43 13.81 -8.65
CA LEU A 70 1.90 15.17 -8.38
C LEU A 70 3.25 15.46 -9.06
N GLN A 71 3.74 14.55 -9.88
CA GLN A 71 4.98 14.77 -10.64
C GLN A 71 4.80 15.91 -11.64
N TYR A 72 5.80 16.78 -11.73
CA TYR A 72 5.81 17.91 -12.67
C TYR A 72 7.20 18.12 -13.28
N LYS A 73 7.27 18.89 -14.34
CA LYS A 73 8.53 19.18 -15.04
C LYS A 73 9.32 20.20 -14.26
N ALA A 74 10.65 20.10 -14.29
CA ALA A 74 11.56 21.00 -13.57
C ALA A 74 11.39 22.51 -13.88
N ALA A 75 10.72 22.88 -14.97
CA ALA A 75 10.43 24.27 -15.32
C ALA A 75 9.10 24.79 -14.73
N ASP A 76 8.29 23.90 -14.14
CA ASP A 76 7.01 24.22 -13.53
C ASP A 76 7.13 24.24 -12.00
N SER A 77 6.07 24.67 -11.32
CA SER A 77 5.86 24.42 -9.90
C SER A 77 4.70 23.43 -9.69
N LEU A 78 4.60 22.82 -8.53
CA LEU A 78 3.46 21.98 -8.18
C LEU A 78 2.17 22.77 -8.19
N ALA A 79 2.19 24.05 -7.75
CA ALA A 79 1.02 24.93 -7.79
C ALA A 79 0.50 25.13 -9.21
N ASP A 80 1.39 25.44 -10.17
CA ASP A 80 1.02 25.60 -11.58
C ASP A 80 0.46 24.31 -12.18
N LYS A 81 1.02 23.16 -11.80
CA LYS A 81 0.49 21.84 -12.21
C LYS A 81 -0.93 21.64 -11.69
N LEU A 82 -1.15 21.85 -10.40
CA LEU A 82 -2.46 21.65 -9.78
C LEU A 82 -3.52 22.58 -10.37
N GLU A 83 -3.16 23.81 -10.70
CA GLU A 83 -4.07 24.74 -11.37
C GLU A 83 -4.46 24.25 -12.78
N ARG A 84 -3.47 23.84 -13.58
CA ARG A 84 -3.73 23.26 -14.92
C ARG A 84 -4.57 22.00 -14.87
N ASP A 85 -4.30 21.10 -13.92
CA ASP A 85 -5.06 19.87 -13.75
C ASP A 85 -6.50 20.16 -13.33
N ALA A 86 -6.72 21.15 -12.44
CA ALA A 86 -8.04 21.56 -12.02
C ALA A 86 -8.85 22.17 -13.18
N ASP A 87 -8.24 23.03 -13.98
CA ASP A 87 -8.87 23.65 -15.15
C ASP A 87 -9.20 22.61 -16.23
N PHE A 88 -8.32 21.65 -16.47
CA PHE A 88 -8.57 20.55 -17.38
C PHE A 88 -9.76 19.70 -16.93
N LEU A 89 -9.78 19.24 -15.68
CA LEU A 89 -10.89 18.46 -15.13
C LEU A 89 -12.22 19.20 -15.18
N LYS A 90 -12.21 20.51 -14.88
CA LYS A 90 -13.40 21.36 -14.99
C LYS A 90 -13.88 21.46 -16.45
N SER A 91 -12.97 21.60 -17.41
CA SER A 91 -13.31 21.67 -18.84
C SER A 91 -13.92 20.38 -19.37
N THR A 92 -13.52 19.23 -18.84
CA THR A 92 -14.03 17.92 -19.26
C THR A 92 -15.30 17.51 -18.52
N GLY A 93 -15.72 18.27 -17.49
CA GLY A 93 -16.87 17.93 -16.63
C GLY A 93 -16.61 16.74 -15.72
N SER A 94 -15.35 16.33 -15.55
CA SER A 94 -14.99 15.23 -14.65
C SER A 94 -15.30 15.59 -13.20
N SER A 95 -15.97 14.67 -12.51
CA SER A 95 -16.28 14.76 -11.07
C SER A 95 -15.50 13.76 -10.23
N TYR A 96 -14.44 13.18 -10.78
CA TYR A 96 -13.64 12.19 -10.07
C TYR A 96 -12.90 12.82 -8.86
N VAL A 97 -12.95 12.13 -7.73
CA VAL A 97 -12.32 12.55 -6.47
C VAL A 97 -11.17 11.61 -6.15
N TYR A 98 -9.99 12.16 -5.99
CA TYR A 98 -8.79 11.42 -5.66
C TYR A 98 -8.62 11.35 -4.14
N GLY A 99 -8.50 10.13 -3.59
CA GLY A 99 -8.25 9.88 -2.17
C GLY A 99 -6.77 9.73 -1.83
N ALA A 100 -5.95 9.36 -2.83
CA ALA A 100 -4.52 9.17 -2.69
C ALA A 100 -3.75 9.97 -3.75
N ALA A 101 -2.51 10.37 -3.42
CA ALA A 101 -1.61 11.01 -4.37
C ALA A 101 -0.19 10.42 -4.28
N PHE A 102 0.55 10.55 -5.38
CA PHE A 102 1.98 10.25 -5.46
C PHE A 102 2.77 11.54 -5.64
N ALA A 103 3.84 11.70 -4.87
CA ALA A 103 4.81 12.77 -5.04
C ALA A 103 6.23 12.21 -4.98
N ASP A 104 7.18 12.86 -5.66
CA ASP A 104 8.58 12.56 -5.44
C ASP A 104 9.00 13.06 -4.04
N GLN A 105 9.94 12.35 -3.42
CA GLN A 105 10.39 12.67 -2.06
C GLN A 105 10.86 14.13 -1.92
N ALA A 106 11.54 14.65 -2.94
CA ALA A 106 12.06 16.02 -2.94
C ALA A 106 10.94 17.08 -2.92
N GLU A 107 9.73 16.72 -3.31
CA GLU A 107 8.58 17.60 -3.48
C GLU A 107 7.60 17.55 -2.30
N LEU A 108 7.80 16.63 -1.35
CA LEU A 108 6.85 16.44 -0.25
C LEU A 108 6.58 17.71 0.55
N ASN A 109 7.59 18.55 0.80
CA ASN A 109 7.39 19.80 1.54
C ASN A 109 6.47 20.76 0.78
N GLU A 110 6.60 20.86 -0.54
CA GLU A 110 5.72 21.67 -1.37
C GLU A 110 4.27 21.12 -1.37
N VAL A 111 4.14 19.79 -1.37
CA VAL A 111 2.80 19.14 -1.23
C VAL A 111 2.13 19.55 0.08
N TRP A 112 2.88 19.56 1.20
CA TRP A 112 2.31 19.92 2.50
C TRP A 112 1.87 21.38 2.58
N GLU A 113 2.50 22.28 1.84
CA GLU A 113 2.12 23.69 1.74
C GLU A 113 0.85 23.91 0.90
N LEU A 114 0.51 22.97 0.01
CA LEU A 114 -0.58 23.10 -0.95
C LEU A 114 -1.83 22.25 -0.62
N THR A 115 -1.95 21.78 0.61
CA THR A 115 -3.07 20.90 1.04
C THR A 115 -4.45 21.54 0.89
N ASP A 116 -4.53 22.86 0.89
CA ASP A 116 -5.78 23.62 0.65
C ASP A 116 -6.19 23.70 -0.83
N SER A 117 -5.36 23.22 -1.73
CA SER A 117 -5.70 23.13 -3.16
C SER A 117 -6.96 22.29 -3.37
N SER A 118 -7.80 22.72 -4.31
CA SER A 118 -9.07 22.04 -4.63
C SER A 118 -8.91 20.58 -5.02
N LEU A 119 -7.79 20.22 -5.64
CA LEU A 119 -7.46 18.83 -6.01
C LEU A 119 -6.96 17.99 -4.83
N LEU A 120 -6.27 18.60 -3.88
CA LEU A 120 -5.74 17.91 -2.70
C LEU A 120 -6.73 17.85 -1.53
N LYS A 121 -7.83 18.60 -1.60
CA LYS A 121 -8.83 18.67 -0.53
C LYS A 121 -9.37 17.31 -0.06
N ASN A 122 -9.48 16.35 -0.97
CA ASN A 122 -10.00 15.02 -0.67
C ASN A 122 -8.88 13.95 -0.57
N VAL A 123 -7.63 14.34 -0.76
CA VAL A 123 -6.49 13.44 -0.59
C VAL A 123 -6.27 13.21 0.89
N SER A 124 -6.41 11.98 1.33
CA SER A 124 -6.20 11.57 2.73
C SER A 124 -4.80 11.00 2.96
N THR A 125 -4.15 10.57 1.90
CA THR A 125 -2.83 9.95 1.97
C THR A 125 -1.97 10.26 0.74
N VAL A 126 -0.68 10.43 0.97
CA VAL A 126 0.33 10.59 -0.07
C VAL A 126 1.32 9.43 0.03
N THR A 127 1.78 8.94 -1.11
CA THR A 127 2.89 7.99 -1.18
C THR A 127 4.07 8.61 -1.91
N CYS A 128 5.26 8.14 -1.59
CA CYS A 128 6.49 8.47 -2.33
C CYS A 128 7.27 7.19 -2.64
N GLY A 129 8.30 7.34 -3.47
CA GLY A 129 9.24 6.26 -3.75
C GLY A 129 9.91 5.74 -2.48
N TYR A 130 10.55 4.57 -2.61
CA TYR A 130 11.30 3.98 -1.51
C TYR A 130 12.44 4.92 -1.06
N THR A 131 12.52 5.12 0.25
CA THR A 131 13.57 5.91 0.89
C THR A 131 13.90 5.35 2.27
N GLU A 132 15.14 5.58 2.73
CA GLU A 132 15.56 5.32 4.12
C GLU A 132 15.40 6.58 5.01
N ASP A 133 15.07 7.73 4.42
CA ASP A 133 15.00 9.02 5.11
C ASP A 133 13.66 9.29 5.79
N TYR A 134 12.61 8.57 5.40
CA TYR A 134 11.28 8.70 5.99
C TYR A 134 10.81 7.40 6.63
N PRO A 135 10.04 7.47 7.72
CA PRO A 135 9.30 6.33 8.22
C PRO A 135 8.39 5.74 7.15
N VAL A 136 8.16 4.43 7.21
CA VAL A 136 7.26 3.75 6.26
C VAL A 136 5.85 4.34 6.29
N VAL A 137 5.37 4.71 7.50
CA VAL A 137 4.10 5.41 7.69
C VAL A 137 4.29 6.55 8.68
N SER A 138 3.69 7.71 8.40
CA SER A 138 3.74 8.90 9.26
C SER A 138 2.61 9.86 8.91
N TYR A 139 2.48 10.94 9.67
CA TYR A 139 1.72 12.11 9.26
C TYR A 139 2.58 13.04 8.41
N GLY A 140 2.08 13.46 7.25
CA GLY A 140 2.63 14.57 6.47
C GLY A 140 2.08 15.90 6.99
N THR A 141 0.76 15.93 7.24
CA THR A 141 0.05 17.05 7.91
C THR A 141 -0.97 16.46 8.88
N ASP A 142 -1.69 17.29 9.61
CA ASP A 142 -2.77 16.85 10.52
C ASP A 142 -3.86 16.04 9.78
N SER A 143 -4.06 16.31 8.49
CA SER A 143 -5.12 15.70 7.66
C SER A 143 -4.62 14.65 6.67
N ILE A 144 -3.35 14.63 6.32
CA ILE A 144 -2.78 13.76 5.28
C ILE A 144 -1.69 12.87 5.88
N THR A 145 -1.82 11.55 5.68
CA THR A 145 -0.78 10.59 6.03
C THR A 145 0.22 10.42 4.88
N LEU A 146 1.45 10.05 5.23
CA LEU A 146 2.48 9.61 4.30
C LEU A 146 2.66 8.10 4.43
N GLN A 147 2.53 7.38 3.33
CA GLN A 147 2.72 5.93 3.23
C GLN A 147 3.80 5.64 2.18
N CYS A 148 5.06 5.60 2.60
CA CYS A 148 6.18 5.40 1.67
C CYS A 148 6.18 4.00 1.06
N ALA A 149 6.69 3.89 -0.17
CA ALA A 149 6.97 2.59 -0.75
C ALA A 149 8.04 1.85 0.06
N THR A 150 7.80 0.57 0.36
CA THR A 150 8.74 -0.29 1.07
C THR A 150 9.68 -1.03 0.12
N SER A 151 9.31 -1.09 -1.16
CA SER A 151 10.10 -1.70 -2.22
C SER A 151 9.86 -1.01 -3.55
N ASP A 152 10.93 -0.86 -4.31
CA ASP A 152 10.86 -0.57 -5.74
C ASP A 152 10.61 -1.88 -6.50
N GLY A 153 9.43 -1.99 -7.08
CA GLY A 153 9.02 -3.16 -7.85
C GLY A 153 9.86 -3.45 -9.10
N MET A 154 10.74 -2.53 -9.48
CA MET A 154 11.62 -2.64 -10.64
C MET A 154 12.99 -3.24 -10.32
N ASN A 155 13.46 -3.07 -9.08
CA ASN A 155 14.84 -3.36 -8.68
C ASN A 155 14.88 -4.38 -7.55
N TYR A 156 14.78 -5.66 -7.90
CA TYR A 156 14.94 -6.73 -6.92
C TYR A 156 16.41 -6.98 -6.61
N THR A 157 16.82 -6.58 -5.42
CA THR A 157 18.15 -6.87 -4.89
C THR A 157 18.03 -7.86 -3.74
N TYR A 158 19.10 -8.60 -3.46
CA TYR A 158 19.15 -9.48 -2.29
C TYR A 158 18.86 -8.76 -0.98
N ARG A 159 19.36 -7.52 -0.83
CA ARG A 159 19.07 -6.66 0.33
C ARG A 159 17.58 -6.29 0.41
N GLY A 160 16.99 -5.93 -0.73
CA GLY A 160 15.56 -5.63 -0.82
C GLY A 160 14.69 -6.84 -0.46
N ASP A 161 15.06 -8.01 -0.94
CA ASP A 161 14.37 -9.27 -0.64
C ASP A 161 14.39 -9.60 0.86
N ILE A 162 15.57 -9.54 1.50
CA ILE A 162 15.68 -9.75 2.96
C ILE A 162 14.85 -8.72 3.73
N ARG A 163 14.88 -7.46 3.31
CA ARG A 163 14.10 -6.40 3.94
C ARG A 163 12.60 -6.68 3.87
N MET A 164 12.07 -7.00 2.69
CA MET A 164 10.65 -7.32 2.51
C MET A 164 10.25 -8.53 3.37
N LYS A 165 11.02 -9.60 3.36
CA LYS A 165 10.78 -10.77 4.22
C LYS A 165 10.81 -10.42 5.70
N SER A 166 11.69 -9.53 6.13
CA SER A 166 11.76 -9.09 7.53
C SER A 166 10.51 -8.30 7.93
N ILE A 167 10.02 -7.42 7.04
CA ILE A 167 8.79 -6.66 7.27
C ILE A 167 7.60 -7.62 7.35
N GLU A 168 7.50 -8.56 6.44
CA GLU A 168 6.43 -9.56 6.41
C GLU A 168 6.43 -10.47 7.63
N SER A 169 7.61 -10.95 8.04
CA SER A 169 7.75 -11.78 9.24
C SER A 169 7.40 -11.03 10.54
N ALA A 170 7.51 -9.70 10.52
CA ALA A 170 7.06 -8.84 11.61
C ALA A 170 5.59 -8.43 11.46
N LEU A 171 4.87 -8.95 10.45
CA LEU A 171 3.50 -8.57 10.09
C LEU A 171 3.34 -7.06 9.87
N GLY A 172 4.38 -6.44 9.31
CA GLY A 172 4.44 -5.02 9.08
C GLY A 172 3.72 -4.59 7.80
N TYR A 173 3.60 -3.28 7.63
CA TYR A 173 3.05 -2.66 6.42
C TYR A 173 3.99 -2.82 5.23
N THR A 174 3.45 -3.21 4.07
CA THR A 174 4.19 -3.28 2.81
C THR A 174 3.49 -2.49 1.71
N ASN A 175 4.27 -1.74 0.94
CA ASN A 175 3.84 -0.99 -0.22
C ASN A 175 4.90 -1.13 -1.32
N VAL A 176 4.51 -1.68 -2.47
CA VAL A 176 5.40 -1.91 -3.60
C VAL A 176 5.06 -0.94 -4.72
N MET A 177 6.03 -0.12 -5.10
CA MET A 177 5.86 0.84 -6.19
C MET A 177 6.34 0.25 -7.52
N LEU A 178 5.57 0.49 -8.58
CA LEU A 178 5.93 0.17 -9.94
C LEU A 178 6.02 1.46 -10.76
N ASN A 179 7.23 1.84 -11.19
CA ASN A 179 7.43 3.01 -12.02
C ASN A 179 7.13 2.69 -13.49
N MET A 180 5.94 3.09 -13.95
CA MET A 180 5.49 2.86 -15.32
C MET A 180 6.32 3.62 -16.36
N GLN A 181 6.88 4.78 -16.00
CA GLN A 181 7.71 5.56 -16.92
C GLN A 181 9.01 4.84 -17.26
N ALA A 182 9.65 4.19 -16.28
CA ALA A 182 10.84 3.37 -16.53
C ALA A 182 10.53 2.17 -17.44
N ILE A 183 9.33 1.62 -17.37
CA ILE A 183 8.87 0.54 -18.25
C ILE A 183 8.68 1.02 -19.69
N TYR A 184 8.16 2.22 -19.88
CA TYR A 184 8.00 2.81 -21.22
C TYR A 184 9.33 3.14 -21.90
N TRP A 185 10.33 3.50 -21.10
CA TRP A 185 11.65 3.93 -21.58
C TRP A 185 12.74 3.12 -20.88
N PRO A 186 12.79 1.78 -21.13
CA PRO A 186 13.73 0.93 -20.42
C PRO A 186 15.17 1.29 -20.76
N GLU A 187 15.95 1.61 -19.75
CA GLU A 187 17.39 1.85 -19.87
C GLU A 187 18.16 0.53 -19.91
N ARG A 188 17.65 -0.47 -19.21
CA ARG A 188 18.23 -1.82 -19.14
C ARG A 188 17.29 -2.83 -19.79
N GLU A 189 17.85 -3.92 -20.30
CA GLU A 189 17.06 -5.00 -20.87
C GLU A 189 16.12 -5.66 -19.83
N THR A 190 16.56 -5.70 -18.57
CA THR A 190 15.77 -6.22 -17.45
C THR A 190 14.52 -5.39 -17.14
N ASP A 191 14.51 -4.11 -17.50
CA ASP A 191 13.40 -3.18 -17.25
C ASP A 191 12.30 -3.31 -18.32
N ARG A 192 12.52 -4.15 -19.34
CA ARG A 192 11.51 -4.45 -20.36
C ARG A 192 10.35 -5.23 -19.74
N TRP A 193 9.13 -4.84 -20.08
CA TRP A 193 7.92 -5.42 -19.51
C TRP A 193 7.89 -6.96 -19.59
N GLU A 194 8.28 -7.54 -20.71
CA GLU A 194 8.27 -8.99 -20.91
C GLU A 194 9.16 -9.77 -19.92
N ILE A 195 10.19 -9.12 -19.41
CA ILE A 195 11.10 -9.70 -18.40
C ILE A 195 10.63 -9.34 -17.01
N MET A 196 10.41 -8.05 -16.77
CA MET A 196 10.10 -7.50 -15.46
C MET A 196 8.78 -8.02 -14.90
N GLN A 197 7.72 -8.15 -15.72
CA GLN A 197 6.44 -8.68 -15.27
C GLN A 197 6.52 -10.08 -14.65
N LYS A 198 7.39 -10.93 -15.19
CA LYS A 198 7.55 -12.31 -14.69
C LYS A 198 8.21 -12.32 -13.31
N GLN A 199 9.23 -11.50 -13.13
CA GLN A 199 9.91 -11.36 -11.86
C GLN A 199 8.99 -10.70 -10.82
N PHE A 200 8.29 -9.66 -11.20
CA PHE A 200 7.31 -8.97 -10.37
C PHE A 200 6.20 -9.93 -9.92
N ALA A 201 5.57 -10.65 -10.85
CA ALA A 201 4.55 -11.66 -10.53
C ALA A 201 5.08 -12.78 -9.62
N SER A 202 6.29 -13.29 -9.92
CA SER A 202 6.91 -14.35 -9.10
C SER A 202 7.11 -13.88 -7.66
N ASN A 203 7.59 -12.66 -7.45
CA ASN A 203 7.84 -12.14 -6.12
C ASN A 203 6.53 -11.89 -5.36
N LEU A 204 5.52 -11.29 -6.00
CA LEU A 204 4.22 -11.12 -5.38
C LEU A 204 3.60 -12.46 -4.98
N LEU A 205 3.58 -13.44 -5.86
CA LEU A 205 2.98 -14.75 -5.60
C LEU A 205 3.77 -15.55 -4.56
N THR A 206 5.08 -15.39 -4.49
CA THR A 206 5.93 -16.12 -3.54
C THR A 206 5.78 -15.56 -2.12
N TYR A 207 5.72 -14.25 -1.98
CA TYR A 207 5.76 -13.60 -0.67
C TYR A 207 4.37 -13.28 -0.12
N TRP A 208 3.48 -12.69 -0.92
CA TRP A 208 2.19 -12.20 -0.41
C TRP A 208 1.10 -13.24 -0.34
N LYS A 209 1.03 -14.16 -1.29
CA LYS A 209 -0.04 -15.16 -1.32
C LYS A 209 -0.02 -16.11 -0.13
N ASN A 210 1.12 -16.29 0.50
CA ASN A 210 1.31 -17.27 1.59
C ASN A 210 0.98 -16.73 2.98
N PHE A 211 0.73 -15.42 3.11
CA PHE A 211 0.42 -14.79 4.39
C PHE A 211 -1.07 -14.48 4.50
N SER A 212 -1.84 -15.43 5.03
CA SER A 212 -3.30 -15.30 5.18
C SER A 212 -3.75 -14.17 6.12
N CYS A 213 -2.84 -13.73 7.00
CA CYS A 213 -3.09 -12.64 7.94
C CYS A 213 -2.98 -11.24 7.32
N PHE A 214 -2.44 -11.10 6.11
CA PHE A 214 -2.36 -9.81 5.45
C PHE A 214 -3.70 -9.42 4.78
N SER A 215 -4.10 -8.18 5.01
CA SER A 215 -5.20 -7.56 4.27
C SER A 215 -4.66 -6.70 3.15
N ASN A 216 -5.02 -7.05 1.92
CA ASN A 216 -4.68 -6.27 0.75
C ASN A 216 -5.64 -5.09 0.59
N THR A 217 -5.12 -3.88 0.52
CA THR A 217 -5.87 -2.63 0.44
C THR A 217 -5.30 -1.72 -0.64
N THR A 218 -6.11 -0.80 -1.15
CA THR A 218 -5.60 0.39 -1.83
C THR A 218 -5.01 1.38 -0.81
N LEU A 219 -4.32 2.41 -1.26
CA LEU A 219 -3.70 3.39 -0.35
C LEU A 219 -4.74 4.14 0.49
N SER A 220 -5.85 4.58 -0.09
CA SER A 220 -6.92 5.23 0.68
C SER A 220 -7.60 4.27 1.66
N GLN A 221 -7.75 3.00 1.30
CA GLN A 221 -8.31 1.99 2.20
C GLN A 221 -7.39 1.69 3.38
N SER A 222 -6.07 1.76 3.19
CA SER A 222 -5.10 1.56 4.27
C SER A 222 -4.99 2.76 5.20
N ASP A 223 -5.35 3.97 4.74
CA ASP A 223 -5.19 5.22 5.50
C ASP A 223 -5.85 5.17 6.89
N ALA A 224 -7.06 4.64 7.00
CA ALA A 224 -7.74 4.51 8.29
C ALA A 224 -6.95 3.65 9.29
N ARG A 225 -6.39 2.54 8.83
CA ARG A 225 -5.55 1.65 9.65
C ARG A 225 -4.22 2.30 10.04
N VAL A 226 -3.61 3.03 9.10
CA VAL A 226 -2.39 3.80 9.36
C VAL A 226 -2.64 4.85 10.43
N ARG A 227 -3.76 5.58 10.36
CA ARG A 227 -4.15 6.55 11.40
C ARG A 227 -4.39 5.91 12.75
N THR A 228 -5.09 4.78 12.80
CA THR A 228 -5.26 4.00 14.03
C THR A 228 -3.90 3.62 14.61
N PHE A 229 -3.00 3.06 13.79
CA PHE A 229 -1.65 2.70 14.23
C PHE A 229 -0.85 3.90 14.76
N LEU A 230 -0.89 5.05 14.07
CA LEU A 230 -0.13 6.25 14.46
C LEU A 230 -0.66 6.91 15.74
N LYS A 231 -1.93 6.70 16.09
CA LYS A 231 -2.57 7.20 17.31
C LYS A 231 -2.57 6.19 18.45
N LEU A 232 -2.23 4.94 18.14
CA LEU A 232 -2.35 3.83 19.05
C LEU A 232 -1.43 4.01 20.26
N ASP A 233 -2.03 4.05 21.43
CA ASP A 233 -1.36 3.89 22.71
C ASP A 233 -1.96 2.68 23.42
N TYR A 234 -1.15 1.90 24.12
CA TYR A 234 -1.61 0.71 24.79
C TYR A 234 -0.82 0.41 26.04
N LYS A 235 -1.45 -0.31 26.95
CA LYS A 235 -0.84 -0.90 28.13
C LYS A 235 -1.27 -2.34 28.21
N TYR A 236 -0.45 -3.14 28.84
CA TYR A 236 -0.86 -4.47 29.23
C TYR A 236 -0.41 -4.77 30.65
N SER A 237 -1.19 -5.58 31.31
CA SER A 237 -0.87 -6.17 32.60
C SER A 237 -1.18 -7.65 32.58
N ARG A 238 -0.56 -8.38 33.49
CA ARG A 238 -0.83 -9.80 33.66
C ARG A 238 -1.07 -10.08 35.18
N GLU A 239 -2.15 -10.77 35.46
CA GLU A 239 -2.46 -11.30 36.77
C GLU A 239 -2.72 -12.80 36.59
N ASP A 240 -1.82 -13.62 37.18
CA ASP A 240 -1.82 -15.07 37.00
C ASP A 240 -1.92 -15.53 35.56
N ASP A 241 -3.03 -16.11 35.16
CA ASP A 241 -3.31 -16.63 33.84
C ASP A 241 -4.11 -15.68 32.93
N GLU A 242 -4.46 -14.47 33.44
CA GLU A 242 -5.17 -13.45 32.69
C GLU A 242 -4.22 -12.33 32.24
N ILE A 243 -4.20 -12.06 30.91
CA ILE A 243 -3.55 -10.89 30.31
C ILE A 243 -4.63 -9.86 30.00
N THR A 244 -4.53 -8.68 30.59
CA THR A 244 -5.40 -7.54 30.27
C THR A 244 -4.64 -6.57 29.37
N LEU A 245 -5.21 -6.28 28.20
CA LEU A 245 -4.73 -5.28 27.25
C LEU A 245 -5.70 -4.10 27.24
N GLU A 246 -5.21 -2.90 27.57
CA GLU A 246 -5.94 -1.64 27.42
C GLU A 246 -5.39 -0.88 26.23
N THR A 247 -6.24 -0.46 25.31
CA THR A 247 -5.86 0.27 24.09
C THR A 247 -6.64 1.58 23.95
N SER A 248 -6.01 2.60 23.38
CA SER A 248 -6.67 3.88 23.10
C SER A 248 -7.66 3.80 21.93
N GLU A 249 -7.50 2.81 21.05
CA GLU A 249 -8.28 2.67 19.83
C GLU A 249 -8.88 1.26 19.76
N ALA A 250 -10.20 1.17 19.67
CA ALA A 250 -10.87 -0.07 19.27
C ALA A 250 -10.52 -0.41 17.81
N GLU A 251 -10.81 -1.65 17.40
CA GLU A 251 -10.48 -2.17 16.06
C GLU A 251 -8.97 -2.16 15.75
N SER A 252 -8.14 -2.22 16.78
CA SER A 252 -6.69 -2.33 16.68
C SER A 252 -6.22 -3.79 16.71
N SER A 253 -4.99 -4.03 16.26
CA SER A 253 -4.42 -5.38 16.19
C SER A 253 -3.08 -5.45 16.91
N PHE A 254 -2.84 -6.58 17.61
CA PHE A 254 -1.63 -6.81 18.39
C PHE A 254 -1.11 -8.22 18.14
N ILE A 255 0.18 -8.43 18.34
CA ILE A 255 0.79 -9.75 18.34
C ILE A 255 1.09 -10.16 19.77
N LEU A 256 0.44 -11.22 20.23
CA LEU A 256 0.71 -11.85 21.52
C LEU A 256 1.70 -13.00 21.31
N ARG A 257 2.80 -12.98 22.08
CA ARG A 257 3.77 -14.08 22.19
C ARG A 257 3.72 -14.64 23.60
N THR A 258 3.25 -15.87 23.72
CA THR A 258 2.97 -16.49 25.03
C THR A 258 4.13 -17.26 25.64
N HIS A 259 5.24 -17.44 24.88
CA HIS A 259 6.43 -18.15 25.34
C HIS A 259 6.19 -19.59 25.88
N GLY A 260 5.20 -20.28 25.32
CA GLY A 260 4.91 -21.67 25.66
C GLY A 260 3.52 -21.89 26.26
N GLU A 261 2.77 -20.85 26.49
CA GLU A 261 1.37 -20.95 26.93
C GLU A 261 0.42 -20.87 25.74
N GLU A 262 -0.76 -21.42 25.85
CA GLU A 262 -1.80 -21.32 24.84
C GLU A 262 -2.87 -20.31 25.24
N ALA A 263 -3.34 -19.51 24.28
CA ALA A 263 -4.48 -18.62 24.49
C ALA A 263 -5.78 -19.44 24.34
N GLU A 264 -6.62 -19.43 25.36
CA GLU A 264 -7.82 -20.24 25.47
C GLU A 264 -9.10 -19.43 25.20
N GLU A 265 -9.26 -18.33 25.90
CA GLU A 265 -10.44 -17.48 25.83
C GLU A 265 -10.05 -16.02 25.69
N ILE A 266 -10.92 -15.24 25.06
CA ILE A 266 -10.76 -13.80 24.92
C ILE A 266 -12.09 -13.09 25.12
N GLU A 267 -12.07 -11.98 25.87
CA GLU A 267 -13.16 -11.06 26.04
C GLU A 267 -12.77 -9.69 25.45
N GLY A 268 -13.68 -9.00 24.80
CA GLY A 268 -13.45 -7.69 24.18
C GLY A 268 -12.70 -7.75 22.85
N GLY A 269 -12.58 -8.95 22.24
CA GLY A 269 -11.93 -9.14 20.96
C GLY A 269 -11.95 -10.58 20.48
N ARG A 270 -11.14 -10.87 19.49
CA ARG A 270 -10.92 -12.23 18.96
C ARG A 270 -9.43 -12.45 18.70
N PHE A 271 -9.02 -13.72 18.66
CA PHE A 271 -7.65 -14.06 18.28
C PHE A 271 -7.59 -15.10 17.17
N GLU A 272 -6.47 -15.09 16.46
CA GLU A 272 -6.10 -16.09 15.45
C GLU A 272 -4.68 -16.60 15.77
N ARG A 273 -4.49 -17.92 15.88
CA ARG A 273 -3.17 -18.50 16.04
C ARG A 273 -2.42 -18.45 14.71
N ILE A 274 -1.27 -17.77 14.69
CA ILE A 274 -0.41 -17.61 13.50
C ILE A 274 0.65 -18.71 13.46
N GLU A 275 1.30 -18.93 14.60
CA GLU A 275 2.36 -19.89 14.82
C GLU A 275 2.25 -20.52 16.19
N GLU A 276 3.12 -21.44 16.51
CA GLU A 276 3.24 -21.98 17.87
C GLU A 276 3.57 -20.82 18.85
N ASN A 277 2.72 -20.62 19.85
CA ASN A 277 2.84 -19.56 20.87
C ASN A 277 2.77 -18.12 20.31
N VAL A 278 2.21 -17.92 19.11
CA VAL A 278 2.02 -16.59 18.50
C VAL A 278 0.59 -16.44 18.02
N TYR A 279 -0.06 -15.40 18.53
CA TYR A 279 -1.46 -15.09 18.25
C TYR A 279 -1.60 -13.67 17.71
N LEU A 280 -2.42 -13.48 16.68
CA LEU A 280 -2.90 -12.19 16.25
C LEU A 280 -4.17 -11.86 17.03
N ILE A 281 -4.12 -10.82 17.84
CA ILE A 281 -5.23 -10.33 18.64
C ILE A 281 -5.90 -9.18 17.89
N TYR A 282 -7.20 -9.27 17.72
CA TYR A 282 -8.04 -8.18 17.21
C TYR A 282 -8.85 -7.62 18.38
N ALA A 283 -8.48 -6.45 18.85
CA ALA A 283 -9.22 -5.74 19.87
C ALA A 283 -10.49 -5.12 19.25
N GLU A 284 -11.66 -5.58 19.66
CA GLU A 284 -12.95 -5.02 19.24
C GLU A 284 -13.41 -3.94 20.24
N ASP A 285 -12.92 -4.03 21.48
CA ASP A 285 -13.10 -3.05 22.53
C ASP A 285 -11.77 -2.42 22.95
N THR A 286 -11.83 -1.36 23.76
CA THR A 286 -10.63 -0.70 24.32
C THR A 286 -10.02 -1.47 25.49
N THR A 287 -10.68 -2.52 25.98
CA THR A 287 -10.16 -3.43 26.99
C THR A 287 -10.37 -4.87 26.52
N VAL A 288 -9.28 -5.60 26.41
CA VAL A 288 -9.27 -7.00 25.97
C VAL A 288 -8.65 -7.84 27.10
N LYS A 289 -9.33 -8.92 27.47
CA LYS A 289 -8.85 -9.90 28.44
C LYS A 289 -8.62 -11.22 27.76
N ILE A 290 -7.45 -11.79 27.98
CA ILE A 290 -7.00 -13.03 27.34
C ILE A 290 -6.61 -14.01 28.43
N GLN A 291 -7.28 -15.16 28.49
CA GLN A 291 -6.90 -16.28 29.35
C GLN A 291 -5.84 -17.09 28.64
N VAL A 292 -4.75 -17.39 29.34
CA VAL A 292 -3.67 -18.23 28.86
C VAL A 292 -3.50 -19.43 29.78
N GLU A 293 -3.22 -20.58 29.21
CA GLU A 293 -3.01 -21.81 29.97
C GLU A 293 -1.58 -22.32 29.77
N ALA A 294 -0.95 -22.76 30.84
CA ALA A 294 0.36 -23.36 30.77
C ALA A 294 0.30 -24.65 29.93
N PRO A 295 1.31 -24.94 29.09
CA PRO A 295 1.30 -26.13 28.26
C PRO A 295 1.22 -27.39 29.10
N ASP A 296 0.37 -28.31 28.70
CA ASP A 296 0.31 -29.63 29.34
C ASP A 296 1.59 -30.42 29.05
N LEU A 297 2.50 -30.42 30.02
CA LEU A 297 3.77 -31.15 29.94
C LEU A 297 3.65 -32.65 30.32
N SER A 298 2.44 -33.16 30.51
CA SER A 298 2.21 -34.56 30.88
C SER A 298 2.76 -35.55 29.86
N ASP A 299 2.73 -35.22 28.59
CA ASP A 299 3.26 -36.06 27.50
C ASP A 299 4.80 -36.08 27.45
N TYR A 300 5.51 -35.17 28.08
CA TYR A 300 6.98 -35.13 28.10
C TYR A 300 7.59 -35.94 29.29
N SER A 301 6.81 -36.31 30.28
CA SER A 301 7.28 -36.99 31.46
C SER A 301 7.54 -38.50 31.27
N GLY A 302 7.32 -39.03 30.08
CA GLY A 302 7.33 -40.46 29.80
C GLY A 302 8.52 -41.04 28.97
N LYS A 303 9.52 -40.20 28.65
CA LYS A 303 10.72 -40.68 27.89
C LYS A 303 12.02 -40.37 28.63
N ASN A 304 12.28 -41.11 29.69
CA ASN A 304 13.62 -41.32 30.22
C ASN A 304 13.96 -42.83 30.10
#